data_2a06f9cb9d08e1d82d89328398a2418b
#
_entry.id   2a06f9cb9d08e1d82d89328398a2418b
#
_cell.length_a   1.000
_cell.length_b   1.000
_cell.length_c   1.000
_cell.angle_alpha   90.00
_cell.angle_beta   90.00
_cell.angle_gamma   90.00
#
_symmetry.space_group_name_H-M   'P 1'
#
loop_
_entity.id
_entity.type
_entity.pdbx_description
1 polymer ?
#
loop_
_entity_poly.entity_id
_entity_poly.type
_entity_poly.pdbx_seq_one_letter_code
_entity_poly.pdbx_strand_id
1 'polypeptide(L)'
;MAPVRVKPDPAMQVQACLATVMDPELDESVTELGFITEVGLKDDGEVRIGFRLPTYWCAANFAFLMADDMRRAVQALPWVTKVEVQLYDHMYAEAINQGVTDGNGFQAAFGVAAEGGLEALRRTFELKAFQRRQEALLEHLISIKHLPESLVALDVESLQALALDADGEKLVERYLERRSLVDGARLAFVDTEGQPIAAESMSAYLRDLRSVGVNAEFNGVLCRGLLAVRDKEVGVKPIHFVPYRPTRAAAPVTL
;
A
#
# COMPACT_ATOMS: atom_id res chain seq x y z
N MET A 1 27.35 -31.76 -5.17
CA MET A 1 26.46 -31.40 -4.04
C MET A 1 25.52 -30.32 -4.55
N ALA A 2 24.23 -30.59 -4.61
CA ALA A 2 23.24 -29.57 -4.94
C ALA A 2 23.11 -28.59 -3.74
N PRO A 3 22.95 -27.27 -3.98
CA PRO A 3 22.80 -26.32 -2.89
C PRO A 3 21.51 -26.67 -2.11
N VAL A 4 21.63 -26.80 -0.80
CA VAL A 4 20.49 -26.95 0.11
C VAL A 4 19.69 -25.64 -0.02
N ARG A 5 18.51 -25.67 -0.66
CA ARG A 5 17.55 -24.55 -0.63
C ARG A 5 17.02 -24.48 0.81
N VAL A 6 17.61 -23.61 1.60
CA VAL A 6 17.03 -23.22 2.89
C VAL A 6 15.67 -22.59 2.58
N LYS A 7 14.58 -23.20 3.09
CA LYS A 7 13.25 -22.53 3.00
C LYS A 7 13.35 -21.22 3.77
N PRO A 8 12.88 -20.11 3.19
CA PRO A 8 12.86 -18.84 3.91
C PRO A 8 12.08 -18.99 5.22
N ASP A 9 12.56 -18.35 6.27
CA ASP A 9 11.89 -18.31 7.57
C ASP A 9 10.43 -17.81 7.41
N PRO A 10 9.43 -18.50 7.97
CA PRO A 10 8.03 -18.05 7.95
C PRO A 10 7.84 -16.60 8.36
N ALA A 11 8.56 -16.12 9.37
CA ALA A 11 8.53 -14.73 9.81
C ALA A 11 8.98 -13.76 8.72
N MET A 12 10.08 -14.09 8.02
CA MET A 12 10.57 -13.27 6.89
C MET A 12 9.59 -13.26 5.72
N GLN A 13 8.91 -14.38 5.45
CA GLN A 13 7.90 -14.45 4.38
C GLN A 13 6.70 -13.55 4.70
N VAL A 14 6.18 -13.60 5.93
CA VAL A 14 5.09 -12.72 6.37
C VAL A 14 5.50 -11.25 6.30
N GLN A 15 6.71 -10.93 6.78
CA GLN A 15 7.22 -9.55 6.72
C GLN A 15 7.33 -9.05 5.27
N ALA A 16 7.83 -9.88 4.35
CA ALA A 16 7.90 -9.54 2.93
C ALA A 16 6.50 -9.32 2.31
N CYS A 17 5.51 -10.12 2.68
CA CYS A 17 4.12 -9.91 2.24
C CYS A 17 3.56 -8.59 2.79
N LEU A 18 3.76 -8.30 4.08
CA LEU A 18 3.29 -7.05 4.70
C LEU A 18 3.96 -5.81 4.10
N ALA A 19 5.22 -5.92 3.67
CA ALA A 19 5.93 -4.84 3.01
C ALA A 19 5.33 -4.46 1.64
N THR A 20 4.53 -5.32 1.01
CA THR A 20 3.82 -5.01 -0.25
C THR A 20 2.50 -4.28 -0.03
N VAL A 21 2.00 -4.23 1.19
CA VAL A 21 0.74 -3.55 1.50
C VAL A 21 1.01 -2.07 1.71
N MET A 22 0.31 -1.24 0.96
CA MET A 22 0.49 0.20 0.95
C MET A 22 -0.63 0.92 1.70
N ASP A 23 -0.29 1.98 2.40
CA ASP A 23 -1.28 2.99 2.78
C ASP A 23 -1.84 3.62 1.50
N PRO A 24 -3.17 3.63 1.30
CA PRO A 24 -3.75 4.08 0.04
C PRO A 24 -3.52 5.58 -0.24
N GLU A 25 -3.38 6.40 0.78
CA GLU A 25 -3.19 7.84 0.63
C GLU A 25 -1.73 8.23 0.50
N LEU A 26 -0.84 7.59 1.26
CA LEU A 26 0.58 7.90 1.27
C LEU A 26 1.35 7.18 0.16
N ASP A 27 0.84 6.04 -0.34
CA ASP A 27 1.54 5.13 -1.24
C ASP A 27 2.91 4.71 -0.68
N GLU A 28 2.94 4.49 0.64
CA GLU A 28 4.07 4.00 1.42
C GLU A 28 3.69 2.69 2.12
N SER A 29 4.66 1.80 2.31
CA SER A 29 4.40 0.50 2.94
C SER A 29 3.95 0.65 4.40
N VAL A 30 2.94 -0.13 4.79
CA VAL A 30 2.48 -0.19 6.19
C VAL A 30 3.57 -0.62 7.17
N THR A 31 4.61 -1.32 6.67
CA THR A 31 5.78 -1.71 7.47
C THR A 31 6.77 -0.55 7.62
N GLU A 32 7.01 0.23 6.57
CA GLU A 32 7.85 1.43 6.61
C GLU A 32 7.21 2.54 7.45
N LEU A 33 5.88 2.66 7.38
CA LEU A 33 5.10 3.58 8.22
C LEU A 33 5.03 3.14 9.70
N GLY A 34 5.55 1.95 10.04
CA GLY A 34 5.51 1.44 11.42
C GLY A 34 4.10 1.16 11.93
N PHE A 35 3.16 0.84 11.05
CA PHE A 35 1.78 0.52 11.45
C PHE A 35 1.69 -0.86 12.11
N ILE A 36 2.54 -1.81 11.71
CA ILE A 36 2.54 -3.16 12.25
C ILE A 36 3.13 -3.15 13.66
N THR A 37 2.35 -3.58 14.65
CA THR A 37 2.75 -3.63 16.05
C THR A 37 3.25 -5.01 16.48
N GLU A 38 2.62 -6.07 15.96
CA GLU A 38 2.98 -7.45 16.29
C GLU A 38 2.60 -8.42 15.16
N VAL A 39 3.33 -9.51 15.06
CA VAL A 39 2.98 -10.66 14.23
C VAL A 39 3.12 -11.93 15.07
N GLY A 40 2.04 -12.68 15.21
CA GLY A 40 2.00 -13.98 15.89
C GLY A 40 1.93 -15.11 14.88
N LEU A 41 2.76 -16.14 15.02
CA LEU A 41 2.79 -17.32 14.18
C LEU A 41 2.50 -18.55 15.04
N LYS A 42 1.65 -19.48 14.53
CA LYS A 42 1.44 -20.80 15.09
C LYS A 42 2.03 -21.88 14.20
N ASP A 43 2.37 -23.01 14.81
CA ASP A 43 2.91 -24.17 14.09
C ASP A 43 1.91 -24.79 13.10
N ASP A 44 0.60 -24.58 13.29
CA ASP A 44 -0.49 -25.03 12.42
C ASP A 44 -0.76 -24.12 11.22
N GLY A 45 0.03 -23.04 11.06
CA GLY A 45 -0.08 -22.09 9.95
C GLY A 45 -1.07 -20.94 10.19
N GLU A 46 -1.60 -20.79 11.41
CA GLU A 46 -2.36 -19.58 11.74
C GLU A 46 -1.42 -18.38 11.96
N VAL A 47 -1.76 -17.24 11.36
CA VAL A 47 -1.02 -15.98 11.46
C VAL A 47 -1.93 -14.91 12.04
N ARG A 48 -1.45 -14.18 13.04
CA ARG A 48 -2.11 -13.00 13.60
C ARG A 48 -1.28 -11.77 13.34
N ILE A 49 -1.91 -10.70 12.85
CA ILE A 49 -1.28 -9.42 12.54
C ILE A 49 -1.96 -8.35 13.38
N GLY A 50 -1.20 -7.73 14.27
CA GLY A 50 -1.65 -6.55 15.01
C GLY A 50 -1.14 -5.28 14.35
N PHE A 51 -2.01 -4.28 14.19
CA PHE A 51 -1.60 -3.00 13.63
C PHE A 51 -2.33 -1.82 14.28
N ARG A 52 -1.74 -0.64 14.13
CA ARG A 52 -2.25 0.62 14.67
C ARG A 52 -2.00 1.75 13.68
N LEU A 53 -2.96 2.64 13.52
CA LEU A 53 -2.88 3.81 12.67
C LEU A 53 -2.38 5.05 13.42
N PRO A 54 -2.00 6.14 12.72
CA PRO A 54 -1.52 7.37 13.33
C PRO A 54 -2.50 7.97 14.35
N THR A 55 -3.80 7.87 14.09
CA THR A 55 -4.84 8.45 14.93
C THR A 55 -5.98 7.46 15.18
N TYR A 56 -6.70 7.67 16.29
CA TYR A 56 -7.92 6.95 16.66
C TYR A 56 -9.06 7.14 15.64
N TRP A 57 -9.02 8.18 14.81
CA TRP A 57 -10.08 8.58 13.87
C TRP A 57 -9.63 8.56 12.41
N CYS A 58 -8.63 7.80 12.03
CA CYS A 58 -8.31 7.57 10.62
C CYS A 58 -9.54 7.07 9.87
N ALA A 59 -9.62 7.36 8.56
CA ALA A 59 -10.78 6.98 7.77
C ALA A 59 -11.03 5.46 7.79
N ALA A 60 -12.24 5.05 8.17
CA ALA A 60 -12.58 3.63 8.37
C ALA A 60 -12.41 2.79 7.10
N ASN A 61 -12.67 3.38 5.92
CA ASN A 61 -12.48 2.73 4.63
C ASN A 61 -11.00 2.46 4.33
N PHE A 62 -10.07 3.36 4.68
CA PHE A 62 -8.63 3.13 4.54
C PHE A 62 -8.13 2.07 5.51
N ALA A 63 -8.57 2.16 6.77
CA ALA A 63 -8.22 1.18 7.78
C ALA A 63 -8.68 -0.23 7.38
N PHE A 64 -9.91 -0.35 6.86
CA PHE A 64 -10.45 -1.62 6.36
C PHE A 64 -9.69 -2.11 5.13
N LEU A 65 -9.38 -1.22 4.17
CA LEU A 65 -8.64 -1.56 2.96
C LEU A 65 -7.28 -2.16 3.30
N MET A 66 -6.50 -1.48 4.16
CA MET A 66 -5.20 -1.98 4.59
C MET A 66 -5.31 -3.31 5.35
N ALA A 67 -6.29 -3.46 6.23
CA ALA A 67 -6.51 -4.70 6.97
C ALA A 67 -6.85 -5.88 6.04
N ASP A 68 -7.72 -5.68 5.04
CA ASP A 68 -8.06 -6.69 4.05
C ASP A 68 -6.87 -7.02 3.15
N ASP A 69 -6.08 -6.03 2.74
CA ASP A 69 -4.88 -6.22 1.94
C ASP A 69 -3.79 -6.99 2.70
N MET A 70 -3.57 -6.70 3.99
CA MET A 70 -2.68 -7.48 4.86
C MET A 70 -3.15 -8.94 4.95
N ARG A 71 -4.45 -9.17 5.16
CA ARG A 71 -5.03 -10.51 5.21
C ARG A 71 -4.80 -11.26 3.90
N ARG A 72 -5.13 -10.65 2.76
CA ARG A 72 -4.99 -11.27 1.43
C ARG A 72 -3.54 -11.58 1.10
N ALA A 73 -2.62 -10.64 1.35
CA ALA A 73 -1.20 -10.81 1.06
C ALA A 73 -0.60 -11.99 1.83
N VAL A 74 -0.90 -12.11 3.12
CA VAL A 74 -0.37 -13.18 3.98
C VAL A 74 -1.09 -14.50 3.73
N GLN A 75 -2.41 -14.49 3.48
CA GLN A 75 -3.18 -15.69 3.14
C GLN A 75 -2.72 -16.37 1.83
N ALA A 76 -2.06 -15.64 0.93
CA ALA A 76 -1.51 -16.19 -0.31
C ALA A 76 -0.28 -17.08 -0.08
N LEU A 77 0.32 -17.08 1.11
CA LEU A 77 1.45 -17.95 1.44
C LEU A 77 0.98 -19.42 1.55
N PRO A 78 1.65 -20.37 0.87
CA PRO A 78 1.15 -21.75 0.77
C PRO A 78 1.01 -22.51 2.11
N TRP A 79 1.71 -22.07 3.14
CA TRP A 79 1.71 -22.70 4.46
C TRP A 79 0.72 -22.05 5.44
N VAL A 80 0.12 -20.88 5.05
CA VAL A 80 -0.82 -20.17 5.90
C VAL A 80 -2.20 -20.78 5.78
N THR A 81 -2.76 -21.20 6.90
CA THR A 81 -4.09 -21.79 7.00
C THR A 81 -5.17 -20.77 7.32
N LYS A 82 -4.83 -19.76 8.14
CA LYS A 82 -5.74 -18.70 8.57
C LYS A 82 -4.96 -17.42 8.90
N VAL A 83 -5.54 -16.28 8.57
CA VAL A 83 -5.03 -14.96 8.95
C VAL A 83 -6.07 -14.22 9.78
N GLU A 84 -5.66 -13.73 10.96
CA GLU A 84 -6.43 -12.83 11.81
C GLU A 84 -5.74 -11.47 11.80
N VAL A 85 -6.47 -10.42 11.44
CA VAL A 85 -5.95 -9.04 11.47
C VAL A 85 -6.66 -8.26 12.56
N GLN A 86 -5.88 -7.62 13.43
CA GLN A 86 -6.37 -6.89 14.60
C GLN A 86 -5.91 -5.45 14.53
N LEU A 87 -6.83 -4.54 14.28
CA LEU A 87 -6.64 -3.10 14.42
C LEU A 87 -6.82 -2.71 15.89
N TYR A 88 -5.85 -1.96 16.42
CA TYR A 88 -5.90 -1.41 17.78
C TYR A 88 -6.13 0.10 17.75
N ASP A 89 -6.68 0.62 18.85
CA ASP A 89 -6.86 2.06 19.11
C ASP A 89 -7.49 2.81 17.92
N HIS A 90 -8.65 2.33 17.47
CA HIS A 90 -9.42 2.97 16.41
C HIS A 90 -10.91 2.95 16.74
N MET A 91 -11.63 4.04 16.42
CA MET A 91 -13.04 4.18 16.76
C MET A 91 -13.95 3.10 16.14
N TYR A 92 -13.53 2.49 15.04
CA TYR A 92 -14.25 1.42 14.35
C TYR A 92 -13.50 0.08 14.41
N ALA A 93 -12.57 -0.10 15.36
CA ALA A 93 -11.74 -1.29 15.42
C ALA A 93 -12.55 -2.59 15.43
N GLU A 94 -13.60 -2.67 16.25
CA GLU A 94 -14.44 -3.87 16.36
C GLU A 94 -15.10 -4.24 15.02
N ALA A 95 -15.76 -3.28 14.37
CA ALA A 95 -16.42 -3.50 13.08
C ALA A 95 -15.43 -3.90 11.97
N ILE A 96 -14.24 -3.26 11.93
CA ILE A 96 -13.20 -3.56 10.97
C ILE A 96 -12.64 -4.97 11.21
N ASN A 97 -12.27 -5.29 12.45
CA ASN A 97 -11.69 -6.58 12.79
C ASN A 97 -12.64 -7.73 12.48
N GLN A 98 -13.92 -7.59 12.83
CA GLN A 98 -14.94 -8.58 12.52
C GLN A 98 -15.18 -8.70 11.01
N GLY A 99 -15.39 -7.57 10.31
CA GLY A 99 -15.66 -7.57 8.88
C GLY A 99 -14.53 -8.19 8.04
N VAL A 100 -13.27 -7.95 8.42
CA VAL A 100 -12.09 -8.53 7.76
C VAL A 100 -11.96 -10.03 8.08
N THR A 101 -12.19 -10.43 9.33
CA THR A 101 -12.08 -11.84 9.77
C THR A 101 -13.14 -12.71 9.10
N ASP A 102 -14.38 -12.22 9.04
CA ASP A 102 -15.51 -12.94 8.45
C ASP A 102 -15.47 -12.95 6.91
N GLY A 103 -14.64 -12.12 6.29
CA GLY A 103 -14.56 -11.97 4.83
C GLY A 103 -15.83 -11.36 4.21
N ASN A 104 -16.71 -10.78 5.04
CA ASN A 104 -18.01 -10.24 4.63
C ASN A 104 -17.92 -8.91 3.88
N GLY A 105 -16.72 -8.31 3.83
CA GLY A 105 -16.44 -7.06 3.15
C GLY A 105 -16.91 -5.81 3.90
N PHE A 106 -16.47 -4.66 3.40
CA PHE A 106 -16.71 -3.35 4.01
C PHE A 106 -18.21 -3.00 4.14
N GLN A 107 -19.00 -3.34 3.11
CA GLN A 107 -20.44 -3.05 3.11
C GLN A 107 -21.21 -3.78 4.21
N ALA A 108 -20.85 -5.03 4.50
CA ALA A 108 -21.47 -5.78 5.59
C ALA A 108 -21.07 -5.23 6.97
N ALA A 109 -19.85 -4.72 7.12
CA ALA A 109 -19.36 -4.15 8.37
C ALA A 109 -19.95 -2.76 8.66
N PHE A 110 -20.21 -1.95 7.63
CA PHE A 110 -20.59 -0.53 7.76
C PHE A 110 -21.94 -0.15 7.15
N GLY A 111 -22.67 -1.11 6.56
CA GLY A 111 -23.96 -0.87 5.87
C GLY A 111 -23.82 -0.26 4.47
N VAL A 112 -24.94 0.14 3.89
CA VAL A 112 -25.08 0.51 2.46
C VAL A 112 -24.38 1.83 2.06
N ALA A 113 -23.69 2.51 2.94
CA ALA A 113 -23.17 3.87 2.72
C ALA A 113 -21.96 3.97 1.77
N ALA A 114 -21.46 2.87 1.22
CA ALA A 114 -20.32 2.89 0.28
C ALA A 114 -20.80 2.68 -1.15
N GLU A 115 -21.20 3.74 -1.84
CA GLU A 115 -21.39 3.71 -3.30
C GLU A 115 -20.07 3.30 -3.98
N GLY A 116 -20.10 2.23 -4.77
CA GLY A 116 -18.96 1.72 -5.54
C GLY A 116 -18.11 0.64 -4.86
N GLY A 117 -18.27 0.39 -3.56
CA GLY A 117 -17.53 -0.67 -2.85
C GLY A 117 -16.03 -0.41 -2.64
N LEU A 118 -15.39 -1.32 -1.91
CA LEU A 118 -13.97 -1.26 -1.55
C LEU A 118 -13.04 -1.33 -2.77
N GLU A 119 -13.42 -2.09 -3.80
CA GLU A 119 -12.62 -2.25 -5.02
C GLU A 119 -12.57 -0.97 -5.87
N ALA A 120 -13.68 -0.23 -5.96
CA ALA A 120 -13.69 1.07 -6.64
C ALA A 120 -12.82 2.09 -5.91
N LEU A 121 -12.85 2.08 -4.58
CA LEU A 121 -11.98 2.90 -3.75
C LEU A 121 -10.50 2.52 -3.96
N ARG A 122 -10.16 1.22 -3.90
CA ARG A 122 -8.82 0.71 -4.18
C ARG A 122 -8.33 1.21 -5.53
N ARG A 123 -9.12 1.00 -6.57
CA ARG A 123 -8.80 1.45 -7.93
C ARG A 123 -8.53 2.95 -8.02
N THR A 124 -9.34 3.76 -7.33
CA THR A 124 -9.16 5.23 -7.29
C THR A 124 -7.80 5.61 -6.71
N PHE A 125 -7.38 4.99 -5.59
CA PHE A 125 -6.10 5.31 -4.97
C PHE A 125 -4.90 4.72 -5.73
N GLU A 126 -5.05 3.56 -6.34
CA GLU A 126 -4.05 2.99 -7.23
C GLU A 126 -3.77 3.90 -8.44
N LEU A 127 -4.82 4.46 -9.05
CA LEU A 127 -4.66 5.43 -10.15
C LEU A 127 -4.01 6.74 -9.67
N LYS A 128 -4.37 7.24 -8.49
CA LYS A 128 -3.69 8.41 -7.91
C LYS A 128 -2.23 8.13 -7.61
N ALA A 129 -1.89 6.94 -7.11
CA ALA A 129 -0.51 6.52 -6.90
C ALA A 129 0.25 6.42 -8.23
N PHE A 130 -0.36 5.82 -9.27
CA PHE A 130 0.18 5.80 -10.62
C PHE A 130 0.51 7.22 -11.13
N GLN A 131 -0.43 8.15 -11.02
CA GLN A 131 -0.25 9.55 -11.46
C GLN A 131 0.90 10.23 -10.72
N ARG A 132 0.99 10.10 -9.39
CA ARG A 132 2.07 10.70 -8.60
C ARG A 132 3.45 10.13 -8.92
N ARG A 133 3.53 8.80 -9.10
CA ARG A 133 4.78 8.14 -9.48
C ARG A 133 5.20 8.54 -10.90
N GLN A 134 4.24 8.72 -11.80
CA GLN A 134 4.49 9.21 -13.15
C GLN A 134 4.99 10.66 -13.14
N GLU A 135 4.37 11.55 -12.34
CA GLU A 135 4.83 12.92 -12.14
C GLU A 135 6.29 12.96 -11.70
N ALA A 136 6.61 12.26 -10.59
CA ALA A 136 7.95 12.26 -10.03
C ALA A 136 9.01 11.76 -11.02
N LEU A 137 8.70 10.72 -11.79
CA LEU A 137 9.62 10.19 -12.81
C LEU A 137 9.77 11.15 -13.99
N LEU A 138 8.68 11.72 -14.51
CA LEU A 138 8.74 12.67 -15.62
C LEU A 138 9.50 13.94 -15.22
N GLU A 139 9.27 14.49 -14.03
CA GLU A 139 10.01 15.63 -13.51
C GLU A 139 11.51 15.33 -13.39
N HIS A 140 11.88 14.16 -12.87
CA HIS A 140 13.28 13.73 -12.79
C HIS A 140 13.93 13.66 -14.18
N LEU A 141 13.29 12.96 -15.14
CA LEU A 141 13.82 12.81 -16.49
C LEU A 141 13.98 14.16 -17.22
N ILE A 142 13.02 15.07 -17.08
CA ILE A 142 13.12 16.42 -17.63
C ILE A 142 14.24 17.22 -16.95
N SER A 143 14.46 17.06 -15.65
CA SER A 143 15.52 17.75 -14.91
C SER A 143 16.91 17.35 -15.43
N ILE A 144 17.10 16.11 -15.86
CA ILE A 144 18.33 15.59 -16.46
C ILE A 144 18.35 15.74 -18.00
N LYS A 145 17.48 16.61 -18.55
CA LYS A 145 17.47 17.09 -19.93
C LYS A 145 16.92 16.11 -20.99
N HIS A 146 16.12 15.14 -20.59
CA HIS A 146 15.28 14.45 -21.58
C HIS A 146 14.22 15.38 -22.14
N LEU A 147 14.02 15.38 -23.45
CA LEU A 147 13.02 16.22 -24.12
C LEU A 147 11.63 15.55 -24.07
N PRO A 148 10.55 16.31 -23.93
CA PRO A 148 9.18 15.79 -23.94
C PRO A 148 8.88 14.88 -25.14
N GLU A 149 9.35 15.24 -26.32
CA GLU A 149 9.17 14.47 -27.56
C GLU A 149 9.81 13.09 -27.48
N SER A 150 10.97 12.98 -26.82
CA SER A 150 11.63 11.70 -26.61
C SER A 150 10.94 10.87 -25.54
N LEU A 151 10.42 11.49 -24.48
CA LEU A 151 9.74 10.81 -23.39
C LEU A 151 8.41 10.17 -23.81
N VAL A 152 7.58 10.88 -24.58
CA VAL A 152 6.30 10.33 -25.07
C VAL A 152 6.45 9.21 -26.08
N ALA A 153 7.62 9.10 -26.71
CA ALA A 153 7.94 8.05 -27.68
C ALA A 153 8.56 6.79 -27.02
N LEU A 154 8.97 6.86 -25.73
CA LEU A 154 9.55 5.71 -25.04
C LEU A 154 8.53 4.59 -24.88
N ASP A 155 8.96 3.37 -25.15
CA ASP A 155 8.27 2.18 -24.67
C ASP A 155 8.83 1.75 -23.29
N VAL A 156 8.15 0.79 -22.65
CA VAL A 156 8.53 0.31 -21.32
C VAL A 156 9.93 -0.30 -21.31
N GLU A 157 10.31 -1.05 -22.36
CA GLU A 157 11.64 -1.66 -22.46
C GLU A 157 12.74 -0.61 -22.56
N SER A 158 12.51 0.41 -23.39
CA SER A 158 13.43 1.54 -23.54
C SER A 158 13.56 2.36 -22.25
N LEU A 159 12.46 2.57 -21.52
CA LEU A 159 12.50 3.22 -20.21
C LEU A 159 13.35 2.45 -19.20
N GLN A 160 13.20 1.12 -19.14
CA GLN A 160 14.01 0.26 -18.26
C GLN A 160 15.51 0.22 -18.65
N ALA A 161 15.81 0.48 -19.91
CA ALA A 161 17.17 0.50 -20.43
C ALA A 161 17.87 1.86 -20.32
N LEU A 162 17.19 2.91 -19.84
CA LEU A 162 17.82 4.21 -19.62
C LEU A 162 18.94 4.12 -18.59
N ALA A 163 20.08 4.70 -18.91
CA ALA A 163 21.19 4.84 -17.97
C ALA A 163 20.88 6.02 -17.03
N LEU A 164 20.41 5.72 -15.84
CA LEU A 164 20.02 6.68 -14.82
C LEU A 164 20.93 6.56 -13.58
N ASP A 165 20.87 7.56 -12.72
CA ASP A 165 21.43 7.46 -11.37
C ASP A 165 20.53 6.59 -10.47
N ALA A 166 20.99 6.30 -9.26
CA ALA A 166 20.26 5.43 -8.31
C ALA A 166 18.86 5.97 -7.96
N ASP A 167 18.66 7.29 -7.95
CA ASP A 167 17.36 7.90 -7.69
C ASP A 167 16.43 7.71 -8.89
N GLY A 168 16.93 7.90 -10.11
CA GLY A 168 16.18 7.66 -11.35
C GLY A 168 15.80 6.20 -11.52
N GLU A 169 16.72 5.24 -11.26
CA GLU A 169 16.43 3.81 -11.28
C GLU A 169 15.29 3.44 -10.31
N LYS A 170 15.34 3.96 -9.09
CA LYS A 170 14.30 3.76 -8.09
C LYS A 170 12.95 4.35 -8.51
N LEU A 171 12.94 5.51 -9.14
CA LEU A 171 11.71 6.12 -9.66
C LEU A 171 11.11 5.28 -10.79
N VAL A 172 11.92 4.74 -11.70
CA VAL A 172 11.48 3.83 -12.77
C VAL A 172 10.86 2.57 -12.16
N GLU A 173 11.53 1.92 -11.22
CA GLU A 173 11.02 0.71 -10.53
C GLU A 173 9.65 0.98 -9.90
N ARG A 174 9.54 2.02 -9.09
CA ARG A 174 8.27 2.40 -8.42
C ARG A 174 7.17 2.75 -9.41
N TYR A 175 7.50 3.45 -10.51
CA TYR A 175 6.53 3.77 -11.53
C TYR A 175 6.00 2.51 -12.22
N LEU A 176 6.87 1.59 -12.60
CA LEU A 176 6.50 0.38 -13.33
C LEU A 176 5.63 -0.57 -12.50
N GLU A 177 5.76 -0.60 -11.18
CA GLU A 177 4.84 -1.34 -10.30
C GLU A 177 3.37 -0.90 -10.52
N ARG A 178 3.14 0.40 -10.76
CA ARG A 178 1.79 0.94 -10.98
C ARG A 178 1.42 1.08 -12.44
N ARG A 179 2.38 1.14 -13.35
CA ARG A 179 2.13 1.21 -14.80
C ARG A 179 1.32 0.02 -15.30
N SER A 180 1.51 -1.14 -14.72
CA SER A 180 0.77 -2.37 -15.05
C SER A 180 -0.74 -2.30 -14.73
N LEU A 181 -1.18 -1.35 -13.91
CA LEU A 181 -2.59 -1.14 -13.58
C LEU A 181 -3.36 -0.48 -14.73
N VAL A 182 -2.67 0.17 -15.64
CA VAL A 182 -3.28 0.88 -16.78
C VAL A 182 -3.06 0.06 -18.04
N ASP A 183 -4.16 -0.42 -18.63
CA ASP A 183 -4.14 -1.05 -19.94
C ASP A 183 -3.69 -0.04 -20.99
N GLY A 184 -3.09 -0.49 -22.06
CA GLY A 184 -2.73 0.40 -23.15
C GLY A 184 -1.43 0.07 -23.83
N ALA A 185 -1.05 0.93 -24.78
CA ALA A 185 0.05 0.79 -25.68
C ALA A 185 1.37 0.39 -24.97
N ARG A 186 2.32 -0.14 -25.76
CA ARG A 186 3.70 -0.43 -25.31
C ARG A 186 4.42 0.81 -24.75
N LEU A 187 3.83 2.00 -24.89
CA LEU A 187 4.39 3.27 -24.42
C LEU A 187 4.61 3.25 -22.90
N ALA A 188 5.73 3.81 -22.49
CA ALA A 188 6.06 3.95 -21.08
C ALA A 188 5.08 4.90 -20.39
N PHE A 189 4.81 6.05 -20.98
CA PHE A 189 3.97 7.10 -20.42
C PHE A 189 2.64 7.21 -21.15
N VAL A 190 1.58 7.04 -20.38
CA VAL A 190 0.17 7.10 -20.85
C VAL A 190 -0.67 7.79 -19.76
N ASP A 191 -1.88 8.23 -20.12
CA ASP A 191 -2.83 8.72 -19.13
C ASP A 191 -3.52 7.59 -18.34
N THR A 192 -4.49 7.90 -17.49
CA THR A 192 -5.23 6.92 -16.67
C THR A 192 -6.13 6.00 -17.47
N GLU A 193 -6.45 6.35 -18.71
CA GLU A 193 -7.21 5.57 -19.69
C GLU A 193 -6.31 4.78 -20.66
N GLY A 194 -4.98 4.85 -20.48
CA GLY A 194 -4.00 4.18 -21.34
C GLY A 194 -3.75 4.89 -22.68
N GLN A 195 -4.16 6.16 -22.81
CA GLN A 195 -3.97 6.91 -24.05
C GLN A 195 -2.58 7.57 -24.09
N PRO A 196 -1.99 7.69 -25.30
CA PRO A 196 -0.73 8.40 -25.49
C PRO A 196 -0.82 9.86 -25.07
N ILE A 197 0.24 10.39 -24.44
CA ILE A 197 0.39 11.79 -24.11
C ILE A 197 1.04 12.52 -25.29
N ALA A 198 0.44 13.62 -25.73
CA ALA A 198 1.04 14.44 -26.79
C ALA A 198 2.18 15.29 -26.23
N ALA A 199 3.30 15.38 -26.96
CA ALA A 199 4.48 16.10 -26.49
C ALA A 199 4.20 17.59 -26.23
N GLU A 200 3.42 18.23 -27.08
CA GLU A 200 2.98 19.62 -26.95
C GLU A 200 2.10 19.86 -25.71
N SER A 201 1.44 18.80 -25.22
CA SER A 201 0.58 18.84 -24.02
C SER A 201 1.33 18.51 -22.73
N MET A 202 2.59 18.09 -22.78
CA MET A 202 3.36 17.61 -21.62
C MET A 202 3.33 18.59 -20.44
N SER A 203 3.52 19.88 -20.68
CA SER A 203 3.51 20.89 -19.61
C SER A 203 2.13 21.05 -18.96
N ALA A 204 1.04 20.88 -19.71
CA ALA A 204 -0.32 20.89 -19.16
C ALA A 204 -0.56 19.61 -18.36
N TYR A 205 -0.19 18.46 -18.92
CA TYR A 205 -0.31 17.17 -18.28
C TYR A 205 0.42 17.11 -16.92
N LEU A 206 1.65 17.62 -16.84
CA LEU A 206 2.40 17.69 -15.57
C LEU A 206 1.70 18.57 -14.53
N ARG A 207 1.08 19.70 -14.95
CA ARG A 207 0.29 20.52 -14.02
C ARG A 207 -0.94 19.78 -13.49
N ASP A 208 -1.59 18.97 -14.34
CA ASP A 208 -2.74 18.16 -13.93
C ASP A 208 -2.31 17.06 -12.95
N LEU A 209 -1.19 16.37 -13.23
CA LEU A 209 -0.58 15.40 -12.31
C LEU A 209 -0.24 16.05 -10.97
N ARG A 210 0.38 17.24 -11.00
CA ARG A 210 0.74 17.99 -9.79
C ARG A 210 -0.47 18.30 -8.92
N SER A 211 -1.61 18.64 -9.53
CA SER A 211 -2.85 18.91 -8.79
C SER A 211 -3.36 17.69 -8.01
N VAL A 212 -3.12 16.47 -8.52
CA VAL A 212 -3.45 15.23 -7.82
C VAL A 212 -2.52 15.01 -6.62
N GLY A 213 -1.23 15.39 -6.74
CA GLY A 213 -0.21 15.20 -5.71
C GLY A 213 -0.35 16.11 -4.49
N VAL A 214 -0.79 17.37 -4.67
CA VAL A 214 -0.79 18.39 -3.61
C VAL A 214 -1.55 17.96 -2.35
N ASN A 215 -2.74 17.41 -2.48
CA ASN A 215 -3.53 16.95 -1.33
C ASN A 215 -2.88 15.78 -0.60
N ALA A 216 -2.30 14.84 -1.35
CA ALA A 216 -1.60 13.70 -0.79
C ALA A 216 -0.32 14.11 -0.04
N GLU A 217 0.42 15.10 -0.56
CA GLU A 217 1.59 15.67 0.13
C GLU A 217 1.22 16.33 1.45
N PHE A 218 0.16 17.15 1.45
CA PHE A 218 -0.33 17.80 2.69
C PHE A 218 -0.74 16.76 3.73
N ASN A 219 -1.55 15.78 3.34
CA ASN A 219 -1.99 14.69 4.22
C ASN A 219 -0.80 13.84 4.68
N GLY A 220 0.16 13.59 3.80
CA GLY A 220 1.39 12.88 4.13
C GLY A 220 2.23 13.61 5.20
N VAL A 221 2.37 14.92 5.10
CA VAL A 221 3.07 15.72 6.13
C VAL A 221 2.33 15.63 7.46
N LEU A 222 1.00 15.75 7.45
CA LEU A 222 0.17 15.66 8.66
C LEU A 222 0.27 14.27 9.30
N CYS A 223 0.08 13.20 8.52
CA CYS A 223 0.15 11.83 9.01
C CYS A 223 1.54 11.49 9.57
N ARG A 224 2.63 11.85 8.88
CA ARG A 224 4.00 11.66 9.40
C ARG A 224 4.26 12.45 10.67
N GLY A 225 3.72 13.67 10.78
CA GLY A 225 3.78 14.46 12.02
C GLY A 225 3.10 13.76 13.20
N LEU A 226 1.90 13.22 12.98
CA LEU A 226 1.14 12.47 14.00
C LEU A 226 1.81 11.15 14.35
N LEU A 227 2.38 10.43 13.37
CA LEU A 227 3.20 9.24 13.60
C LEU A 227 4.40 9.56 14.49
N ALA A 228 5.14 10.64 14.19
CA ALA A 228 6.30 11.05 14.96
C ALA A 228 5.96 11.39 16.42
N VAL A 229 4.78 11.96 16.68
CA VAL A 229 4.29 12.20 18.06
C VAL A 229 3.97 10.88 18.75
N ARG A 230 3.21 10.01 18.10
CA ARG A 230 2.87 8.68 18.63
C ARG A 230 4.14 7.86 18.94
N ASP A 231 5.11 7.86 18.04
CA ASP A 231 6.33 7.08 18.19
C ASP A 231 7.23 7.60 19.33
N LYS A 232 7.17 8.90 19.64
CA LYS A 232 7.81 9.46 20.85
C LYS A 232 7.13 8.99 22.13
N GLU A 233 5.81 8.82 22.13
CA GLU A 233 5.07 8.37 23.30
C GLU A 233 5.19 6.86 23.52
N VAL A 234 5.24 6.06 22.45
CA VAL A 234 5.21 4.60 22.50
C VAL A 234 6.60 3.97 22.23
N GLY A 235 7.51 4.71 21.61
CA GLY A 235 8.79 4.24 21.04
C GLY A 235 8.57 3.51 19.72
N VAL A 236 9.39 3.78 18.70
CA VAL A 236 9.41 2.99 17.44
C VAL A 236 9.90 1.59 17.81
N LYS A 237 9.01 0.62 17.72
CA LYS A 237 9.35 -0.78 17.99
C LYS A 237 9.49 -1.50 16.65
N PRO A 238 10.54 -2.31 16.46
CA PRO A 238 10.57 -3.25 15.35
C PRO A 238 9.36 -4.18 15.43
N ILE A 239 8.93 -4.73 14.29
CA ILE A 239 7.84 -5.71 14.26
C ILE A 239 8.15 -6.81 15.25
N HIS A 240 7.31 -6.98 16.27
CA HIS A 240 7.51 -8.01 17.28
C HIS A 240 6.85 -9.31 16.81
N PHE A 241 7.66 -10.31 16.54
CA PHE A 241 7.19 -11.68 16.38
C PHE A 241 6.93 -12.25 17.78
N VAL A 242 5.66 -12.48 18.11
CA VAL A 242 5.23 -13.00 19.42
C VAL A 242 4.62 -14.37 19.28
N PRO A 243 4.73 -15.26 20.30
CA PRO A 243 3.94 -16.48 20.31
C PRO A 243 2.45 -16.15 20.18
N TYR A 244 1.76 -16.79 19.26
CA TYR A 244 0.34 -16.58 19.03
C TYR A 244 -0.44 -16.85 20.31
N ARG A 245 -1.17 -15.84 20.80
CA ARG A 245 -2.13 -15.98 21.88
C ARG A 245 -3.52 -15.70 21.31
N PRO A 246 -4.46 -16.68 21.32
CA PRO A 246 -5.82 -16.42 20.85
C PRO A 246 -6.44 -15.29 21.68
N THR A 247 -7.14 -14.39 21.02
CA THR A 247 -7.93 -13.35 21.70
C THR A 247 -8.92 -14.07 22.63
N ARG A 248 -8.92 -13.77 23.92
CA ARG A 248 -10.01 -14.21 24.81
C ARG A 248 -11.30 -13.64 24.23
N ALA A 249 -12.21 -14.53 23.82
CA ALA A 249 -13.57 -14.10 23.50
C ALA A 249 -14.07 -13.23 24.65
N ALA A 250 -14.53 -12.02 24.35
CA ALA A 250 -15.15 -11.16 25.35
C ALA A 250 -16.27 -11.99 26.01
N ALA A 251 -16.21 -12.12 27.33
CA ALA A 251 -17.27 -12.78 28.06
C ALA A 251 -18.58 -12.04 27.75
N PRO A 252 -19.69 -12.77 27.49
CA PRO A 252 -20.99 -12.12 27.27
C PRO A 252 -21.30 -11.24 28.47
N VAL A 253 -21.54 -9.96 28.21
CA VAL A 253 -22.05 -9.03 29.24
C VAL A 253 -23.44 -9.51 29.57
N THR A 254 -23.59 -10.16 30.73
CA THR A 254 -24.89 -10.47 31.29
C THR A 254 -25.50 -9.16 31.75
N LEU A 255 -26.60 -8.75 31.12
CA LEU A 255 -27.45 -7.65 31.52
C LEU A 255 -28.21 -8.01 32.79
#